data_293fbc1e699083c2548af3c4a460d4c3
#
_entry.id   293fbc1e699083c2548af3c4a460d4c3
#
_cell.length_a   1.000
_cell.length_b   1.000
_cell.length_c   1.000
_cell.angle_alpha   90.00
_cell.angle_beta   90.00
_cell.angle_gamma   90.00
#
_symmetry.space_group_name_H-M   'P 1'
#
loop_
_entity.id
_entity.type
_entity.pdbx_description
1 polymer ?
#
loop_
_entity_poly.entity_id
_entity_poly.type
_entity_poly.pdbx_seq_one_letter_code
_entity_poly.pdbx_strand_id
1 'polypeptide(L)'
;FGFYCALSFGLLFSVLCTVGLNPLLILLGADANTMDATAGYLKWTVLFGAAPAILNVVMAYMVRAEGSSLHASIGTMSGCLLNIILDPIFILPWGFDMGAAGAGLAPFLSNCVACVYFFVLLRVRRKTTFVCINPEKFSLQKYIVLGVCAVGIPAAIQNLLNVTGMTILNNFTSSYGAQAVAAMGITQKINMVPLQVAMGFSQGIMPLISYNYASGNHRRMKETIFFTIKTLLPFLVVVSLGYFAGAGLLTRAFMDNEAIVAYGTRFLRGFCLGLPFLCMDFLAVGVFQAVGMGKAALSFAILRKIVLEIPALYLINLLFPLYGLSYAQLVAELVLSIASVIMLARIFRRMQREDGASS
;
A
#
# COMPACT_ATOMS: atom_id res chain seq x y z
N PHE A 1 -0.48 -13.81 19.03
CA PHE A 1 0.50 -14.22 18.03
C PHE A 1 0.92 -13.05 17.15
N GLY A 2 0.02 -12.44 16.32
CA GLY A 2 0.36 -11.41 15.33
C GLY A 2 1.11 -10.19 15.87
N PHE A 3 0.74 -9.67 17.03
CA PHE A 3 1.44 -8.57 17.67
C PHE A 3 2.91 -8.90 17.98
N TYR A 4 3.17 -10.05 18.62
CA TYR A 4 4.54 -10.44 18.97
C TYR A 4 5.38 -10.82 17.77
N CYS A 5 4.79 -11.45 16.75
CA CYS A 5 5.48 -11.68 15.48
C CYS A 5 5.88 -10.35 14.82
N ALA A 6 4.97 -9.39 14.76
CA ALA A 6 5.26 -8.08 14.19
C ALA A 6 6.37 -7.35 14.95
N LEU A 7 6.33 -7.37 16.30
CA LEU A 7 7.38 -6.80 17.13
C LEU A 7 8.73 -7.50 16.89
N SER A 8 8.74 -8.84 16.89
CA SER A 8 9.97 -9.62 16.65
C SER A 8 10.56 -9.35 15.27
N PHE A 9 9.75 -9.31 14.23
CA PHE A 9 10.21 -8.98 12.88
C PHE A 9 10.69 -7.54 12.78
N GLY A 10 10.02 -6.57 13.42
CA GLY A 10 10.46 -5.18 13.47
C GLY A 10 11.82 -5.01 14.14
N LEU A 11 12.01 -5.67 15.28
CA LEU A 11 13.29 -5.65 16.01
C LEU A 11 14.39 -6.38 15.22
N LEU A 12 14.09 -7.56 14.66
CA LEU A 12 15.04 -8.31 13.84
C LEU A 12 15.49 -7.49 12.63
N PHE A 13 14.54 -6.87 11.92
CA PHE A 13 14.85 -6.01 10.78
C PHE A 13 15.72 -4.82 11.19
N SER A 14 15.40 -4.17 12.29
CA SER A 14 16.17 -3.07 12.86
C SER A 14 17.62 -3.50 13.16
N VAL A 15 17.82 -4.66 13.81
CA VAL A 15 19.16 -5.20 14.13
C VAL A 15 19.91 -5.54 12.87
N LEU A 16 19.29 -6.26 11.92
CA LEU A 16 19.95 -6.66 10.66
C LEU A 16 20.41 -5.44 9.85
N CYS A 17 19.57 -4.41 9.73
CA CYS A 17 19.93 -3.18 9.02
C CYS A 17 20.99 -2.37 9.75
N THR A 18 21.04 -2.44 11.09
CA THR A 18 22.09 -1.76 11.86
C THR A 18 23.45 -2.43 11.70
N VAL A 19 23.50 -3.76 11.78
CA VAL A 19 24.73 -4.54 11.57
C VAL A 19 25.22 -4.40 10.13
N GLY A 20 24.30 -4.37 9.18
CA GLY A 20 24.58 -4.21 7.75
C GLY A 20 24.48 -2.78 7.24
N LEU A 21 24.64 -1.74 8.07
CA LEU A 21 24.39 -0.36 7.68
C LEU A 21 25.26 0.09 6.49
N ASN A 22 26.56 -0.15 6.53
CA ASN A 22 27.48 0.26 5.45
C ASN A 22 27.16 -0.42 4.11
N PRO A 23 27.05 -1.75 4.02
CA PRO A 23 26.64 -2.40 2.77
C PRO A 23 25.23 -1.97 2.33
N LEU A 24 24.32 -1.67 3.25
CA LEU A 24 22.98 -1.17 2.92
C LEU A 24 23.03 0.24 2.30
N LEU A 25 23.87 1.14 2.83
CA LEU A 25 24.06 2.48 2.28
C LEU A 25 24.60 2.42 0.84
N ILE A 26 25.59 1.56 0.60
CA ILE A 26 26.16 1.35 -0.76
C ILE A 26 25.09 0.77 -1.70
N LEU A 27 24.31 -0.21 -1.24
CA LEU A 27 23.24 -0.82 -2.02
C LEU A 27 22.14 0.19 -2.39
N LEU A 28 21.86 1.16 -1.51
CA LEU A 28 20.91 2.25 -1.74
C LEU A 28 21.46 3.35 -2.66
N GLY A 29 22.74 3.25 -3.07
CA GLY A 29 23.36 4.21 -3.97
C GLY A 29 23.84 5.48 -3.27
N ALA A 30 24.15 5.43 -1.97
CA ALA A 30 24.69 6.57 -1.26
C ALA A 30 26.15 6.84 -1.71
N ASP A 31 26.40 8.07 -2.20
CA ASP A 31 27.71 8.55 -2.54
C ASP A 31 28.41 9.15 -1.30
N ALA A 32 29.72 9.41 -1.42
CA ALA A 32 30.51 9.99 -0.32
C ALA A 32 29.91 11.29 0.26
N ASN A 33 29.23 12.08 -0.56
CA ASN A 33 28.59 13.32 -0.16
C ASN A 33 27.21 13.14 0.51
N THR A 34 26.57 11.99 0.30
CA THR A 34 25.22 11.69 0.80
C THR A 34 25.21 10.64 1.89
N MET A 35 26.36 10.02 2.17
CA MET A 35 26.50 8.90 3.10
C MET A 35 26.00 9.28 4.51
N ASP A 36 26.48 10.41 5.06
CA ASP A 36 26.11 10.86 6.41
C ASP A 36 24.63 11.24 6.52
N ALA A 37 24.10 11.92 5.49
CA ALA A 37 22.69 12.29 5.45
C ALA A 37 21.80 11.05 5.38
N THR A 38 22.15 10.07 4.54
CA THR A 38 21.42 8.81 4.39
C THR A 38 21.52 7.97 5.66
N ALA A 39 22.69 7.90 6.28
CA ALA A 39 22.87 7.21 7.56
C ALA A 39 22.02 7.84 8.68
N GLY A 40 22.02 9.18 8.76
CA GLY A 40 21.16 9.93 9.70
C GLY A 40 19.67 9.66 9.52
N TYR A 41 19.20 9.59 8.28
CA TYR A 41 17.82 9.23 7.95
C TYR A 41 17.49 7.79 8.34
N LEU A 42 18.34 6.82 7.96
CA LEU A 42 18.12 5.40 8.26
C LEU A 42 18.17 5.09 9.74
N LYS A 43 18.99 5.81 10.51
CA LYS A 43 19.04 5.67 11.96
C LYS A 43 17.66 5.88 12.60
N TRP A 44 16.93 6.90 12.20
CA TRP A 44 15.63 7.20 12.78
C TRP A 44 14.50 6.38 12.16
N THR A 45 14.53 6.13 10.86
CA THR A 45 13.45 5.42 10.16
C THR A 45 13.54 3.89 10.33
N VAL A 46 14.74 3.33 10.37
CA VAL A 46 14.95 1.88 10.41
C VAL A 46 15.41 1.42 11.79
N LEU A 47 16.52 1.98 12.32
CA LEU A 47 17.06 1.49 13.60
C LEU A 47 16.08 1.67 14.74
N PHE A 48 15.55 2.86 14.92
CA PHE A 48 14.56 3.15 15.97
C PHE A 48 13.12 3.06 15.49
N GLY A 49 12.87 3.37 14.20
CA GLY A 49 11.54 3.56 13.65
C GLY A 49 10.86 2.29 13.15
N ALA A 50 11.59 1.22 12.82
CA ALA A 50 10.98 0.02 12.25
C ALA A 50 9.95 -0.63 13.17
N ALA A 51 10.28 -0.83 14.43
CA ALA A 51 9.36 -1.43 15.39
C ALA A 51 8.10 -0.60 15.63
N PRO A 52 8.15 0.71 15.95
CA PRO A 52 6.95 1.54 16.07
C PRO A 52 6.12 1.62 14.79
N ALA A 53 6.75 1.70 13.62
CA ALA A 53 6.03 1.74 12.34
C ALA A 53 5.25 0.46 12.08
N ILE A 54 5.87 -0.71 12.27
CA ILE A 54 5.20 -2.00 12.10
C ILE A 54 4.09 -2.17 13.14
N LEU A 55 4.33 -1.82 14.40
CA LEU A 55 3.33 -1.93 15.47
C LEU A 55 2.14 -1.02 15.24
N ASN A 56 2.34 0.22 14.81
CA ASN A 56 1.25 1.14 14.45
C ASN A 56 0.31 0.51 13.44
N VAL A 57 0.86 -0.03 12.36
CA VAL A 57 0.08 -0.68 11.28
C VAL A 57 -0.65 -1.92 11.81
N VAL A 58 0.03 -2.80 12.52
CA VAL A 58 -0.57 -4.05 13.04
C VAL A 58 -1.68 -3.75 14.05
N MET A 59 -1.47 -2.81 14.97
CA MET A 59 -2.49 -2.43 15.94
C MET A 59 -3.71 -1.79 15.27
N ALA A 60 -3.50 -0.96 14.24
CA ALA A 60 -4.59 -0.39 13.45
C ALA A 60 -5.43 -1.48 12.78
N TYR A 61 -4.80 -2.50 12.20
CA TYR A 61 -5.51 -3.65 11.61
C TYR A 61 -6.25 -4.48 12.65
N MET A 62 -5.65 -4.74 13.81
CA MET A 62 -6.31 -5.47 14.91
C MET A 62 -7.56 -4.74 15.42
N VAL A 63 -7.46 -3.43 15.67
CA VAL A 63 -8.59 -2.60 16.10
C VAL A 63 -9.66 -2.51 15.02
N ARG A 64 -9.27 -2.47 13.76
CA ARG A 64 -10.20 -2.48 12.62
C ARG A 64 -10.93 -3.82 12.50
N ALA A 65 -10.22 -4.93 12.73
CA ALA A 65 -10.78 -6.29 12.67
C ALA A 65 -11.88 -6.54 13.72
N GLU A 66 -11.82 -5.89 14.89
CA GLU A 66 -12.90 -5.95 15.90
C GLU A 66 -14.08 -5.00 15.61
N GLY A 67 -14.11 -4.37 14.42
CA GLY A 67 -15.18 -3.46 14.00
C GLY A 67 -14.98 -1.99 14.40
N SER A 68 -13.91 -1.65 15.11
CA SER A 68 -13.62 -0.29 15.60
C SER A 68 -12.84 0.55 14.55
N SER A 69 -13.33 0.58 13.30
CA SER A 69 -12.66 1.25 12.18
C SER A 69 -12.40 2.74 12.41
N LEU A 70 -13.31 3.43 13.11
CA LEU A 70 -13.13 4.85 13.46
C LEU A 70 -11.89 5.06 14.33
N HIS A 71 -11.72 4.25 15.38
CA HIS A 71 -10.53 4.36 16.26
C HIS A 71 -9.24 3.94 15.57
N ALA A 72 -9.30 2.94 14.69
CA ALA A 72 -8.15 2.59 13.84
C ALA A 72 -7.73 3.77 12.96
N SER A 73 -8.70 4.48 12.37
CA SER A 73 -8.45 5.66 11.54
C SER A 73 -7.93 6.84 12.35
N ILE A 74 -8.50 7.13 13.52
CA ILE A 74 -8.04 8.22 14.41
C ILE A 74 -6.57 7.97 14.80
N GLY A 75 -6.21 6.74 15.21
CA GLY A 75 -4.84 6.41 15.59
C GLY A 75 -3.83 6.62 14.46
N THR A 76 -4.13 6.12 13.27
CA THR A 76 -3.24 6.29 12.10
C THR A 76 -3.20 7.74 11.61
N MET A 77 -4.35 8.43 11.56
CA MET A 77 -4.40 9.84 11.14
C MET A 77 -3.71 10.78 12.11
N SER A 78 -3.79 10.55 13.43
CA SER A 78 -3.08 11.37 14.41
C SER A 78 -1.57 11.29 14.18
N GLY A 79 -1.03 10.11 13.89
CA GLY A 79 0.37 9.95 13.49
C GLY A 79 0.70 10.71 12.21
N CYS A 80 -0.11 10.56 11.15
CA CYS A 80 0.11 11.26 9.88
C CYS A 80 0.07 12.79 10.02
N LEU A 81 -0.92 13.32 10.74
CA LEU A 81 -1.03 14.76 10.99
C LEU A 81 0.15 15.30 11.78
N LEU A 82 0.57 14.56 12.81
CA LEU A 82 1.74 14.93 13.60
C LEU A 82 3.01 14.93 12.73
N ASN A 83 3.17 13.94 11.83
CA ASN A 83 4.29 13.89 10.90
C ASN A 83 4.34 15.14 10.01
N ILE A 84 3.20 15.54 9.41
CA ILE A 84 3.11 16.74 8.57
C ILE A 84 3.54 18.00 9.33
N ILE A 85 3.26 18.09 10.63
CA ILE A 85 3.65 19.22 11.48
C ILE A 85 5.13 19.14 11.84
N LEU A 86 5.63 17.95 12.18
CA LEU A 86 7.00 17.76 12.66
C LEU A 86 8.04 17.83 11.54
N ASP A 87 7.71 17.39 10.33
CA ASP A 87 8.64 17.40 9.19
C ASP A 87 9.25 18.78 8.95
N PRO A 88 8.48 19.89 8.75
CA PRO A 88 9.06 21.19 8.55
C PRO A 88 9.82 21.71 9.77
N ILE A 89 9.40 21.36 10.99
CA ILE A 89 10.06 21.79 12.23
C ILE A 89 11.46 21.18 12.36
N PHE A 90 11.60 19.89 11.99
CA PHE A 90 12.90 19.21 12.12
C PHE A 90 13.81 19.39 10.90
N ILE A 91 13.25 19.58 9.71
CA ILE A 91 14.01 19.66 8.46
C ILE A 91 14.52 21.08 8.18
N LEU A 92 13.67 22.10 8.41
CA LEU A 92 13.94 23.45 7.92
C LEU A 92 14.86 24.27 8.84
N PRO A 93 15.64 25.21 8.28
CA PRO A 93 16.60 26.03 9.04
C PRO A 93 15.99 26.92 10.14
N TRP A 94 14.70 27.27 10.01
CA TRP A 94 14.01 28.04 11.05
C TRP A 94 13.57 27.19 12.26
N GLY A 95 13.67 25.86 12.16
CA GLY A 95 13.40 24.93 13.26
C GLY A 95 14.70 24.35 13.84
N PHE A 96 14.80 23.03 13.83
CA PHE A 96 15.98 22.34 14.38
C PHE A 96 17.11 22.11 13.36
N ASP A 97 16.89 22.39 12.09
CA ASP A 97 17.87 22.27 10.99
C ASP A 97 18.60 20.91 10.93
N MET A 98 17.85 19.83 11.19
CA MET A 98 18.41 18.47 11.20
C MET A 98 18.50 17.84 9.80
N GLY A 99 17.98 18.51 8.76
CA GLY A 99 18.00 18.02 7.39
C GLY A 99 17.42 16.62 7.24
N ALA A 100 18.20 15.71 6.65
CA ALA A 100 17.77 14.33 6.41
C ALA A 100 17.49 13.53 7.70
N ALA A 101 18.25 13.79 8.78
CA ALA A 101 18.01 13.15 10.07
C ALA A 101 16.65 13.58 10.66
N GLY A 102 16.28 14.85 10.48
CA GLY A 102 14.96 15.37 10.87
C GLY A 102 13.82 14.72 10.11
N ALA A 103 13.98 14.52 8.79
CA ALA A 103 13.03 13.81 7.94
C ALA A 103 12.82 12.33 8.37
N GLY A 104 13.81 11.74 9.06
CA GLY A 104 13.67 10.41 9.67
C GLY A 104 13.06 10.44 11.07
N LEU A 105 13.37 11.48 11.86
CA LEU A 105 12.90 11.61 13.23
C LEU A 105 11.39 11.88 13.31
N ALA A 106 10.84 12.69 12.43
CA ALA A 106 9.43 13.04 12.42
C ALA A 106 8.51 11.81 12.26
N PRO A 107 8.68 10.91 11.25
CA PRO A 107 7.88 9.69 11.16
C PRO A 107 8.12 8.73 12.33
N PHE A 108 9.32 8.66 12.90
CA PHE A 108 9.58 7.87 14.10
C PHE A 108 8.68 8.33 15.27
N LEU A 109 8.73 9.61 15.62
CA LEU A 109 7.92 10.17 16.71
C LEU A 109 6.41 10.02 16.44
N SER A 110 6.01 10.24 15.19
CA SER A 110 4.62 10.12 14.75
C SER A 110 4.08 8.69 14.92
N ASN A 111 4.88 7.69 14.56
CA ASN A 111 4.52 6.29 14.78
C ASN A 111 4.50 5.93 16.28
N CYS A 112 5.42 6.48 17.08
CA CYS A 112 5.39 6.30 18.52
C CYS A 112 4.11 6.87 19.16
N VAL A 113 3.68 8.06 18.76
CA VAL A 113 2.44 8.67 19.25
C VAL A 113 1.23 7.85 18.83
N ALA A 114 1.17 7.37 17.60
CA ALA A 114 0.12 6.48 17.13
C ALA A 114 0.09 5.16 17.94
N CYS A 115 1.24 4.57 18.22
CA CYS A 115 1.33 3.38 19.11
C CYS A 115 0.81 3.68 20.52
N VAL A 116 1.20 4.81 21.11
CA VAL A 116 0.71 5.23 22.43
C VAL A 116 -0.82 5.37 22.41
N TYR A 117 -1.38 6.00 21.40
CA TYR A 117 -2.84 6.07 21.23
C TYR A 117 -3.49 4.69 21.25
N PHE A 118 -2.97 3.72 20.50
CA PHE A 118 -3.51 2.36 20.48
C PHE A 118 -3.35 1.65 21.82
N PHE A 119 -2.22 1.79 22.51
CA PHE A 119 -2.04 1.20 23.84
C PHE A 119 -3.03 1.78 24.85
N VAL A 120 -3.22 3.11 24.84
CA VAL A 120 -4.21 3.77 25.70
C VAL A 120 -5.62 3.31 25.36
N LEU A 121 -5.98 3.24 24.07
CA LEU A 121 -7.26 2.75 23.60
C LEU A 121 -7.56 1.34 24.13
N LEU A 122 -6.61 0.41 23.98
CA LEU A 122 -6.76 -0.98 24.44
C LEU A 122 -6.88 -1.06 25.97
N ARG A 123 -6.18 -0.19 26.69
CA ARG A 123 -6.29 -0.15 28.15
C ARG A 123 -7.63 0.40 28.61
N VAL A 124 -8.13 1.46 27.98
CA VAL A 124 -9.44 2.05 28.30
C VAL A 124 -10.56 1.07 27.96
N ARG A 125 -10.46 0.40 26.82
CA ARG A 125 -11.44 -0.58 26.34
C ARG A 125 -11.19 -2.02 26.79
N ARG A 126 -10.38 -2.25 27.79
CA ARG A 126 -9.96 -3.58 28.27
C ARG A 126 -11.13 -4.56 28.50
N LYS A 127 -12.32 -4.05 28.83
CA LYS A 127 -13.51 -4.88 29.10
C LYS A 127 -14.30 -5.24 27.82
N THR A 128 -14.09 -4.52 26.72
CA THR A 128 -14.89 -4.64 25.49
C THR A 128 -14.06 -5.03 24.27
N THR A 129 -12.74 -4.89 24.32
CA THR A 129 -11.84 -5.26 23.23
C THR A 129 -11.50 -6.75 23.26
N PHE A 130 -11.47 -7.35 22.08
CA PHE A 130 -10.97 -8.72 21.87
C PHE A 130 -9.46 -8.74 21.60
N VAL A 131 -8.84 -7.59 21.35
CA VAL A 131 -7.40 -7.48 21.13
C VAL A 131 -6.65 -7.71 22.44
N CYS A 132 -5.90 -8.79 22.51
CA CYS A 132 -5.14 -9.17 23.69
C CYS A 132 -3.64 -9.12 23.42
N ILE A 133 -2.92 -8.29 24.21
CA ILE A 133 -1.46 -8.12 24.11
C ILE A 133 -0.76 -8.81 25.30
N ASN A 134 -1.50 -9.55 26.16
CA ASN A 134 -0.90 -10.21 27.32
C ASN A 134 0.07 -11.33 26.87
N PRO A 135 1.36 -11.30 27.27
CA PRO A 135 2.34 -12.35 26.96
C PRO A 135 1.91 -13.74 27.40
N GLU A 136 1.20 -13.85 28.54
CA GLU A 136 0.74 -15.14 29.07
C GLU A 136 -0.25 -15.87 28.14
N LYS A 137 -0.95 -15.11 27.29
CA LYS A 137 -1.90 -15.64 26.31
C LYS A 137 -1.29 -15.84 24.93
N PHE A 138 0.04 -15.73 24.82
CA PHE A 138 0.73 -16.02 23.56
C PHE A 138 0.60 -17.50 23.22
N SER A 139 0.13 -17.80 22.02
CA SER A 139 -0.09 -19.17 21.56
C SER A 139 0.51 -19.35 20.16
N LEU A 140 1.27 -20.44 20.01
CA LEU A 140 1.83 -20.92 18.74
C LEU A 140 1.01 -22.08 18.16
N GLN A 141 -0.30 -22.11 18.42
CA GLN A 141 -1.15 -23.16 17.87
C GLN A 141 -1.06 -23.19 16.34
N LYS A 142 -0.85 -24.36 15.82
CA LYS A 142 -0.59 -24.60 14.39
C LYS A 142 -1.64 -23.98 13.47
N TYR A 143 -2.91 -24.01 13.86
CA TYR A 143 -3.98 -23.44 13.05
C TYR A 143 -3.92 -21.89 12.98
N ILE A 144 -3.50 -21.21 14.07
CA ILE A 144 -3.33 -19.75 14.11
C ILE A 144 -2.16 -19.35 13.21
N VAL A 145 -1.02 -20.03 13.37
CA VAL A 145 0.18 -19.76 12.56
C VAL A 145 -0.11 -19.98 11.08
N LEU A 146 -0.70 -21.12 10.72
CA LEU A 146 -1.04 -21.42 9.34
C LEU A 146 -2.07 -20.45 8.77
N GLY A 147 -3.08 -20.06 9.54
CA GLY A 147 -4.08 -19.06 9.09
C GLY A 147 -3.48 -17.71 8.81
N VAL A 148 -2.61 -17.20 9.69
CA VAL A 148 -1.92 -15.92 9.49
C VAL A 148 -0.94 -16.02 8.30
N CYS A 149 -0.15 -17.08 8.21
CA CYS A 149 0.80 -17.27 7.11
C CYS A 149 0.12 -17.48 5.75
N ALA A 150 -1.03 -18.16 5.72
CA ALA A 150 -1.77 -18.42 4.48
C ALA A 150 -2.25 -17.14 3.77
N VAL A 151 -2.46 -16.06 4.51
CA VAL A 151 -2.83 -14.75 3.95
C VAL A 151 -1.65 -13.78 3.97
N GLY A 152 -0.85 -13.79 5.02
CA GLY A 152 0.24 -12.85 5.22
C GLY A 152 1.40 -13.03 4.23
N ILE A 153 1.82 -14.28 3.96
CA ILE A 153 2.90 -14.55 2.99
C ILE A 153 2.49 -14.10 1.57
N PRO A 154 1.30 -14.48 1.05
CA PRO A 154 0.81 -13.94 -0.22
C PRO A 154 0.78 -12.41 -0.28
N ALA A 155 0.32 -11.75 0.78
CA ALA A 155 0.28 -10.29 0.84
C ALA A 155 1.68 -9.66 0.85
N ALA A 156 2.64 -10.26 1.55
CA ALA A 156 4.04 -9.83 1.55
C ALA A 156 4.67 -9.96 0.16
N ILE A 157 4.47 -11.10 -0.52
CA ILE A 157 4.94 -11.31 -1.89
C ILE A 157 4.31 -10.31 -2.85
N GLN A 158 3.01 -10.01 -2.70
CA GLN A 158 2.33 -8.98 -3.50
C GLN A 158 3.00 -7.60 -3.36
N ASN A 159 3.34 -7.20 -2.13
CA ASN A 159 4.06 -5.93 -1.91
C ASN A 159 5.46 -5.94 -2.53
N LEU A 160 6.19 -7.06 -2.41
CA LEU A 160 7.51 -7.22 -3.03
C LEU A 160 7.41 -7.10 -4.57
N LEU A 161 6.44 -7.75 -5.19
CA LEU A 161 6.19 -7.65 -6.62
C LEU A 161 5.85 -6.22 -7.06
N ASN A 162 5.11 -5.46 -6.27
CA ASN A 162 4.82 -4.05 -6.56
C ASN A 162 6.11 -3.20 -6.57
N VAL A 163 6.97 -3.37 -5.57
CA VAL A 163 8.28 -2.67 -5.52
C VAL A 163 9.16 -3.07 -6.70
N THR A 164 9.23 -4.37 -7.02
CA THR A 164 10.00 -4.88 -8.16
C THR A 164 9.49 -4.29 -9.48
N GLY A 165 8.17 -4.24 -9.69
CA GLY A 165 7.58 -3.62 -10.88
C GLY A 165 7.94 -2.14 -11.03
N MET A 166 7.94 -1.42 -9.92
CA MET A 166 8.35 0.00 -9.88
C MET A 166 9.83 0.18 -10.23
N THR A 167 10.70 -0.69 -9.73
CA THR A 167 12.13 -0.69 -10.04
C THR A 167 12.38 -0.99 -11.52
N ILE A 168 11.69 -1.98 -12.09
CA ILE A 168 11.79 -2.32 -13.51
C ILE A 168 11.33 -1.14 -14.38
N LEU A 169 10.19 -0.50 -14.06
CA LEU A 169 9.72 0.68 -14.79
C LEU A 169 10.74 1.82 -14.74
N ASN A 170 11.35 2.08 -13.59
CA ASN A 170 12.38 3.11 -13.46
C ASN A 170 13.64 2.75 -14.28
N ASN A 171 14.06 1.48 -14.31
CA ASN A 171 15.17 1.03 -15.14
C ASN A 171 14.90 1.21 -16.64
N PHE A 172 13.70 0.90 -17.11
CA PHE A 172 13.32 1.19 -18.51
C PHE A 172 13.35 2.69 -18.79
N THR A 173 12.85 3.51 -17.86
CA THR A 173 12.81 4.97 -18.03
C THR A 173 14.22 5.57 -18.03
N SER A 174 15.16 5.00 -17.26
CA SER A 174 16.54 5.52 -17.14
C SER A 174 17.31 5.49 -18.48
N SER A 175 16.98 4.57 -19.38
CA SER A 175 17.59 4.50 -20.71
C SER A 175 17.23 5.70 -21.62
N TYR A 176 16.21 6.50 -21.25
CA TYR A 176 15.76 7.68 -21.99
C TYR A 176 16.26 9.01 -21.40
N GLY A 177 17.09 8.95 -20.34
CA GLY A 177 17.78 10.09 -19.75
C GLY A 177 17.14 10.64 -18.47
N ALA A 178 17.88 11.52 -17.80
CA ALA A 178 17.54 12.04 -16.48
C ALA A 178 16.20 12.80 -16.41
N GLN A 179 15.86 13.54 -17.47
CA GLN A 179 14.60 14.28 -17.56
C GLN A 179 13.38 13.36 -17.60
N ALA A 180 13.47 12.23 -18.34
CA ALA A 180 12.43 11.22 -18.39
C ALA A 180 12.24 10.54 -17.02
N VAL A 181 13.34 10.21 -16.31
CA VAL A 181 13.30 9.65 -14.97
C VAL A 181 12.65 10.60 -13.97
N ALA A 182 13.02 11.90 -14.01
CA ALA A 182 12.42 12.90 -13.14
C ALA A 182 10.90 13.05 -13.41
N ALA A 183 10.50 13.11 -14.67
CA ALA A 183 9.10 13.19 -15.07
C ALA A 183 8.31 11.93 -14.65
N MET A 184 8.88 10.74 -14.80
CA MET A 184 8.29 9.47 -14.36
C MET A 184 8.11 9.45 -12.84
N GLY A 185 9.12 9.87 -12.08
CA GLY A 185 9.07 9.95 -10.62
C GLY A 185 7.95 10.89 -10.12
N ILE A 186 7.82 12.08 -10.74
CA ILE A 186 6.74 13.03 -10.44
C ILE A 186 5.38 12.39 -10.74
N THR A 187 5.24 11.79 -11.91
CA THR A 187 3.98 11.16 -12.34
C THR A 187 3.57 10.01 -11.41
N GLN A 188 4.51 9.17 -11.00
CA GLN A 188 4.26 8.10 -10.03
C GLN A 188 3.78 8.64 -8.68
N LYS A 189 4.37 9.73 -8.19
CA LYS A 189 3.93 10.38 -6.93
C LYS A 189 2.51 10.92 -7.03
N ILE A 190 2.16 11.58 -8.14
CA ILE A 190 0.81 12.07 -8.39
C ILE A 190 -0.18 10.90 -8.46
N ASN A 191 0.17 9.83 -9.20
CA ASN A 191 -0.68 8.66 -9.37
C ASN A 191 -0.83 7.84 -8.08
N MET A 192 0.10 7.96 -7.14
CA MET A 192 0.04 7.28 -5.84
C MET A 192 -1.17 7.71 -5.00
N VAL A 193 -1.64 8.95 -5.13
CA VAL A 193 -2.77 9.47 -4.34
C VAL A 193 -4.06 8.67 -4.57
N PRO A 194 -4.60 8.55 -5.81
CA PRO A 194 -5.80 7.75 -6.05
C PRO A 194 -5.58 6.25 -5.77
N LEU A 195 -4.37 5.73 -5.98
CA LEU A 195 -4.00 4.36 -5.60
C LEU A 195 -4.20 4.10 -4.10
N GLN A 196 -3.71 5.00 -3.25
CA GLN A 196 -3.84 4.89 -1.80
C GLN A 196 -5.30 5.02 -1.34
N VAL A 197 -6.10 5.87 -2.00
CA VAL A 197 -7.54 5.96 -1.75
C VAL A 197 -8.23 4.62 -2.08
N ALA A 198 -7.94 4.03 -3.24
CA ALA A 198 -8.50 2.74 -3.65
C ALA A 198 -8.10 1.60 -2.68
N MET A 199 -6.84 1.56 -2.26
CA MET A 199 -6.37 0.63 -1.22
C MET A 199 -7.09 0.84 0.11
N GLY A 200 -7.27 2.09 0.53
CA GLY A 200 -7.98 2.43 1.76
C GLY A 200 -9.43 1.93 1.77
N PHE A 201 -10.16 2.11 0.66
CA PHE A 201 -11.50 1.55 0.49
C PHE A 201 -11.50 0.03 0.57
N SER A 202 -10.60 -0.64 -0.17
CA SER A 202 -10.50 -2.11 -0.16
C SER A 202 -10.20 -2.64 1.24
N GLN A 203 -9.24 -2.08 1.95
CA GLN A 203 -8.87 -2.49 3.31
C GLN A 203 -9.96 -2.16 4.34
N GLY A 204 -10.67 -1.04 4.15
CA GLY A 204 -11.74 -0.62 5.05
C GLY A 204 -12.92 -1.57 5.08
N ILE A 205 -13.26 -2.18 3.94
CA ILE A 205 -14.39 -3.11 3.82
C ILE A 205 -14.04 -4.56 4.17
N MET A 206 -12.74 -4.93 4.22
CA MET A 206 -12.30 -6.31 4.48
C MET A 206 -12.91 -6.91 5.76
N PRO A 207 -12.92 -6.25 6.93
CA PRO A 207 -13.54 -6.80 8.14
C PRO A 207 -15.03 -7.07 7.98
N LEU A 208 -15.74 -6.17 7.28
CA LEU A 208 -17.18 -6.32 7.04
C LEU A 208 -17.47 -7.50 6.10
N ILE A 209 -16.66 -7.68 5.06
CA ILE A 209 -16.74 -8.82 4.15
C ILE A 209 -16.44 -10.12 4.89
N SER A 210 -15.34 -10.16 5.66
CA SER A 210 -14.92 -11.32 6.43
C SER A 210 -16.00 -11.74 7.45
N TYR A 211 -16.57 -10.79 8.19
CA TYR A 211 -17.64 -11.05 9.14
C TYR A 211 -18.90 -11.62 8.48
N ASN A 212 -19.38 -10.98 7.39
CA ASN A 212 -20.58 -11.43 6.69
C ASN A 212 -20.36 -12.79 6.00
N TYR A 213 -19.16 -13.05 5.50
CA TYR A 213 -18.80 -14.37 4.94
C TYR A 213 -18.82 -15.47 6.02
N ALA A 214 -18.17 -15.22 7.16
CA ALA A 214 -18.12 -16.19 8.26
C ALA A 214 -19.48 -16.44 8.91
N SER A 215 -20.38 -15.45 8.93
CA SER A 215 -21.74 -15.58 9.46
C SER A 215 -22.76 -16.16 8.44
N GLY A 216 -22.33 -16.50 7.21
CA GLY A 216 -23.24 -16.98 6.16
C GLY A 216 -24.16 -15.91 5.57
N ASN A 217 -23.95 -14.61 5.92
CA ASN A 217 -24.79 -13.52 5.38
C ASN A 217 -24.27 -13.06 4.01
N HIS A 218 -24.36 -13.95 3.03
CA HIS A 218 -23.84 -13.73 1.69
C HIS A 218 -24.52 -12.56 0.96
N ARG A 219 -25.78 -12.30 1.26
CA ARG A 219 -26.53 -11.16 0.71
C ARG A 219 -25.88 -9.83 1.11
N ARG A 220 -25.61 -9.65 2.41
CA ARG A 220 -25.01 -8.43 2.94
C ARG A 220 -23.56 -8.24 2.47
N MET A 221 -22.82 -9.35 2.35
CA MET A 221 -21.50 -9.33 1.74
C MET A 221 -21.54 -8.78 0.29
N LYS A 222 -22.48 -9.27 -0.52
CA LYS A 222 -22.71 -8.82 -1.89
C LYS A 222 -23.07 -7.33 -1.96
N GLU A 223 -24.01 -6.90 -1.12
CA GLU A 223 -24.42 -5.49 -1.01
C GLU A 223 -23.22 -4.58 -0.67
N THR A 224 -22.35 -5.01 0.25
CA THR A 224 -21.13 -4.28 0.62
C THR A 224 -20.18 -4.14 -0.57
N ILE A 225 -19.94 -5.22 -1.32
CA ILE A 225 -19.06 -5.20 -2.50
C ILE A 225 -19.62 -4.26 -3.57
N PHE A 226 -20.92 -4.38 -3.89
CA PHE A 226 -21.56 -3.52 -4.88
C PHE A 226 -21.61 -2.05 -4.45
N PHE A 227 -21.84 -1.77 -3.17
CA PHE A 227 -21.78 -0.41 -2.65
C PHE A 227 -20.40 0.19 -2.83
N THR A 228 -19.35 -0.59 -2.57
CA THR A 228 -17.97 -0.14 -2.75
C THR A 228 -17.65 0.16 -4.21
N ILE A 229 -18.05 -0.71 -5.14
CA ILE A 229 -17.89 -0.45 -6.58
C ILE A 229 -18.62 0.84 -6.98
N LYS A 230 -19.89 0.98 -6.55
CA LYS A 230 -20.73 2.14 -6.88
C LYS A 230 -20.18 3.46 -6.32
N THR A 231 -19.40 3.41 -5.26
CA THR A 231 -18.79 4.60 -4.64
C THR A 231 -17.39 4.88 -5.21
N LEU A 232 -16.54 3.85 -5.27
CA LEU A 232 -15.12 4.00 -5.64
C LEU A 232 -14.92 4.20 -7.15
N LEU A 233 -15.67 3.46 -7.98
CA LEU A 233 -15.51 3.55 -9.44
C LEU A 233 -15.81 4.96 -9.99
N PRO A 234 -16.96 5.62 -9.67
CA PRO A 234 -17.20 6.99 -10.11
C PRO A 234 -16.15 7.98 -9.59
N PHE A 235 -15.69 7.80 -8.34
CA PHE A 235 -14.61 8.63 -7.79
C PHE A 235 -13.34 8.51 -8.62
N LEU A 236 -12.89 7.29 -8.95
CA LEU A 236 -11.69 7.08 -9.75
C LEU A 236 -11.86 7.56 -11.20
N VAL A 237 -13.06 7.47 -11.77
CA VAL A 237 -13.36 8.04 -13.09
C VAL A 237 -13.22 9.57 -13.06
N VAL A 238 -13.79 10.23 -12.06
CA VAL A 238 -13.67 11.70 -11.91
C VAL A 238 -12.22 12.11 -11.73
N VAL A 239 -11.46 11.42 -10.89
CA VAL A 239 -10.02 11.68 -10.69
C VAL A 239 -9.23 11.42 -11.99
N SER A 240 -9.53 10.35 -12.71
CA SER A 240 -8.90 10.04 -14.00
C SER A 240 -9.14 11.16 -15.03
N LEU A 241 -10.37 11.63 -15.17
CA LEU A 241 -10.70 12.75 -16.05
C LEU A 241 -10.01 14.05 -15.62
N GLY A 242 -9.98 14.33 -14.33
CA GLY A 242 -9.29 15.49 -13.75
C GLY A 242 -7.77 15.44 -14.00
N TYR A 243 -7.14 14.28 -13.83
CA TYR A 243 -5.72 14.09 -14.12
C TYR A 243 -5.43 14.17 -15.62
N PHE A 244 -6.29 13.63 -16.46
CA PHE A 244 -6.13 13.71 -17.91
C PHE A 244 -6.19 15.15 -18.41
N ALA A 245 -7.15 15.93 -17.94
CA ALA A 245 -7.31 17.34 -18.29
C ALA A 245 -6.23 18.23 -17.67
N GLY A 246 -5.93 18.03 -16.39
CA GLY A 246 -4.98 18.83 -15.61
C GLY A 246 -3.53 18.34 -15.61
N ALA A 247 -3.17 17.35 -16.44
CA ALA A 247 -1.87 16.68 -16.38
C ALA A 247 -0.67 17.64 -16.47
N GLY A 248 -0.72 18.62 -17.35
CA GLY A 248 0.34 19.61 -17.49
C GLY A 248 0.46 20.53 -16.29
N LEU A 249 -0.67 20.97 -15.75
CA LEU A 249 -0.69 21.84 -14.55
C LEU A 249 -0.16 21.09 -13.32
N LEU A 250 -0.59 19.83 -13.13
CA LEU A 250 -0.14 19.00 -12.03
C LEU A 250 1.35 18.71 -12.10
N THR A 251 1.89 18.40 -13.27
CA THR A 251 3.34 18.17 -13.45
C THR A 251 4.13 19.45 -13.19
N ARG A 252 3.66 20.60 -13.72
CA ARG A 252 4.31 21.91 -13.54
C ARG A 252 4.34 22.34 -12.08
N ALA A 253 3.34 21.98 -11.28
CA ALA A 253 3.30 22.26 -9.84
C ALA A 253 4.46 21.60 -9.05
N PHE A 254 5.02 20.50 -9.57
CA PHE A 254 6.16 19.82 -8.95
C PHE A 254 7.51 20.32 -9.49
N MET A 255 7.58 20.68 -10.76
CA MET A 255 8.82 21.14 -11.38
C MET A 255 8.52 22.01 -12.61
N ASP A 256 9.03 23.22 -12.62
CA ASP A 256 8.89 24.17 -13.73
C ASP A 256 10.05 24.04 -14.74
N ASN A 257 10.06 22.89 -15.43
CA ASN A 257 10.96 22.62 -16.55
C ASN A 257 10.14 22.09 -17.71
N GLU A 258 10.15 22.77 -18.85
CA GLU A 258 9.29 22.47 -19.99
C GLU A 258 9.44 21.04 -20.52
N ALA A 259 10.68 20.53 -20.59
CA ALA A 259 10.92 19.16 -21.04
C ALA A 259 10.33 18.13 -20.08
N ILE A 260 10.50 18.32 -18.77
CA ILE A 260 9.95 17.44 -17.74
C ILE A 260 8.42 17.53 -17.72
N VAL A 261 7.85 18.73 -17.88
CA VAL A 261 6.40 18.93 -17.97
C VAL A 261 5.82 18.24 -19.19
N ALA A 262 6.49 18.30 -20.34
CA ALA A 262 6.05 17.64 -21.56
C ALA A 262 6.02 16.10 -21.40
N TYR A 263 7.08 15.51 -20.84
CA TYR A 263 7.12 14.07 -20.53
C TYR A 263 6.08 13.68 -19.48
N GLY A 264 6.05 14.38 -18.35
CA GLY A 264 5.15 14.08 -17.24
C GLY A 264 3.67 14.20 -17.62
N THR A 265 3.31 15.18 -18.45
CA THR A 265 1.94 15.31 -18.99
C THR A 265 1.51 14.07 -19.75
N ARG A 266 2.38 13.54 -20.63
CA ARG A 266 2.07 12.34 -21.41
C ARG A 266 2.04 11.09 -20.53
N PHE A 267 2.98 10.93 -19.62
CA PHE A 267 2.99 9.81 -18.67
C PHE A 267 1.75 9.82 -17.77
N LEU A 268 1.38 10.98 -17.21
CA LEU A 268 0.20 11.06 -16.33
C LEU A 268 -1.08 10.74 -17.07
N ARG A 269 -1.22 11.17 -18.32
CA ARG A 269 -2.35 10.79 -19.18
C ARG A 269 -2.42 9.30 -19.46
N GLY A 270 -1.28 8.64 -19.63
CA GLY A 270 -1.23 7.19 -19.78
C GLY A 270 -1.65 6.45 -18.52
N PHE A 271 -1.10 6.84 -17.36
CA PHE A 271 -1.40 6.19 -16.07
C PHE A 271 -2.83 6.39 -15.62
N CYS A 272 -3.39 7.61 -15.77
CA CYS A 272 -4.72 7.89 -15.25
C CYS A 272 -5.83 7.08 -15.95
N LEU A 273 -5.63 6.64 -17.17
CA LEU A 273 -6.59 5.78 -17.89
C LEU A 273 -6.76 4.40 -17.22
N GLY A 274 -5.74 3.92 -16.50
CA GLY A 274 -5.79 2.67 -15.75
C GLY A 274 -6.57 2.76 -14.43
N LEU A 275 -6.76 3.95 -13.85
CA LEU A 275 -7.35 4.12 -12.53
C LEU A 275 -8.76 3.51 -12.36
N PRO A 276 -9.71 3.65 -13.29
CA PRO A 276 -11.03 3.05 -13.14
C PRO A 276 -10.98 1.52 -13.08
N PHE A 277 -10.09 0.88 -13.84
CA PHE A 277 -9.94 -0.58 -13.88
C PHE A 277 -9.27 -1.12 -12.61
N LEU A 278 -8.36 -0.37 -12.04
CA LEU A 278 -7.69 -0.66 -10.78
C LEU A 278 -8.66 -0.83 -9.60
N CYS A 279 -9.84 -0.19 -9.65
CA CYS A 279 -10.90 -0.38 -8.66
C CYS A 279 -11.27 -1.86 -8.51
N MET A 280 -11.46 -2.55 -9.62
CA MET A 280 -11.87 -3.96 -9.63
C MET A 280 -10.78 -4.88 -9.14
N ASP A 281 -9.51 -4.59 -9.46
CA ASP A 281 -8.37 -5.38 -9.01
C ASP A 281 -8.19 -5.30 -7.48
N PHE A 282 -8.09 -4.09 -6.92
CA PHE A 282 -7.94 -3.93 -5.46
C PHE A 282 -9.12 -4.49 -4.68
N LEU A 283 -10.33 -4.30 -5.18
CA LEU A 283 -11.53 -4.85 -4.54
C LEU A 283 -11.52 -6.38 -4.55
N ALA A 284 -11.20 -7.01 -5.69
CA ALA A 284 -11.14 -8.45 -5.81
C ALA A 284 -10.08 -9.06 -4.89
N VAL A 285 -8.88 -8.48 -4.87
CA VAL A 285 -7.80 -8.91 -3.98
C VAL A 285 -8.21 -8.75 -2.51
N GLY A 286 -8.83 -7.62 -2.15
CA GLY A 286 -9.37 -7.40 -0.80
C GLY A 286 -10.42 -8.43 -0.40
N VAL A 287 -11.33 -8.78 -1.31
CA VAL A 287 -12.33 -9.84 -1.09
C VAL A 287 -11.65 -11.20 -0.89
N PHE A 288 -10.68 -11.57 -1.74
CA PHE A 288 -9.96 -12.85 -1.62
C PHE A 288 -9.21 -12.95 -0.28
N GLN A 289 -8.58 -11.88 0.16
CA GLN A 289 -7.91 -11.82 1.46
C GLN A 289 -8.93 -11.92 2.61
N ALA A 290 -10.06 -11.22 2.52
CA ALA A 290 -11.10 -11.21 3.54
C ALA A 290 -11.78 -12.56 3.75
N VAL A 291 -11.92 -13.38 2.68
CA VAL A 291 -12.49 -14.73 2.75
C VAL A 291 -11.41 -15.82 2.95
N GLY A 292 -10.16 -15.45 3.22
CA GLY A 292 -9.08 -16.39 3.46
C GLY A 292 -8.48 -17.04 2.21
N MET A 293 -8.81 -16.56 1.01
CA MET A 293 -8.31 -17.11 -0.26
C MET A 293 -6.94 -16.49 -0.64
N GLY A 294 -5.96 -16.61 0.25
CA GLY A 294 -4.63 -16.01 0.06
C GLY A 294 -3.92 -16.47 -1.23
N LYS A 295 -4.12 -17.73 -1.64
CA LYS A 295 -3.58 -18.27 -2.90
C LYS A 295 -4.15 -17.54 -4.13
N ALA A 296 -5.45 -17.22 -4.12
CA ALA A 296 -6.08 -16.48 -5.20
C ALA A 296 -5.55 -15.04 -5.27
N ALA A 297 -5.40 -14.36 -4.13
CA ALA A 297 -4.80 -13.03 -4.05
C ALA A 297 -3.36 -13.03 -4.59
N LEU A 298 -2.55 -14.04 -4.24
CA LEU A 298 -1.18 -14.19 -4.75
C LEU A 298 -1.18 -14.44 -6.27
N SER A 299 -2.06 -15.32 -6.77
CA SER A 299 -2.16 -15.59 -8.21
C SER A 299 -2.48 -14.32 -9.00
N PHE A 300 -3.37 -13.47 -8.47
CA PHE A 300 -3.67 -12.16 -9.07
C PHE A 300 -2.47 -11.22 -9.06
N ALA A 301 -1.72 -11.18 -7.97
CA ALA A 301 -0.52 -10.34 -7.88
C ALA A 301 0.57 -10.79 -8.88
N ILE A 302 0.78 -12.09 -9.02
CA ILE A 302 1.72 -12.67 -10.00
C ILE A 302 1.24 -12.38 -11.42
N LEU A 303 -0.05 -12.64 -11.71
CA LEU A 303 -0.66 -12.37 -13.01
C LEU A 303 -0.48 -10.90 -13.39
N ARG A 304 -0.78 -9.98 -12.46
CA ARG A 304 -0.65 -8.54 -12.65
C ARG A 304 0.77 -8.13 -12.99
N LYS A 305 1.72 -8.44 -12.13
CA LYS A 305 3.09 -7.91 -12.24
C LYS A 305 3.97 -8.69 -13.20
N ILE A 306 4.01 -10.03 -13.07
CA ILE A 306 4.94 -10.87 -13.84
C ILE A 306 4.39 -11.20 -15.22
N VAL A 307 3.11 -11.54 -15.32
CA VAL A 307 2.54 -12.05 -16.58
C VAL A 307 2.03 -10.95 -17.47
N LEU A 308 1.48 -9.87 -16.91
CA LEU A 308 0.85 -8.80 -17.69
C LEU A 308 1.71 -7.54 -17.74
N GLU A 309 2.06 -6.94 -16.61
CA GLU A 309 2.69 -5.62 -16.57
C GLU A 309 4.12 -5.63 -17.12
N ILE A 310 4.98 -6.56 -16.69
CA ILE A 310 6.38 -6.64 -17.14
C ILE A 310 6.48 -6.95 -18.64
N PRO A 311 5.79 -7.97 -19.19
CA PRO A 311 5.78 -8.19 -20.63
C PRO A 311 5.16 -7.02 -21.42
N ALA A 312 4.10 -6.39 -20.89
CA ALA A 312 3.50 -5.22 -21.51
C ALA A 312 4.48 -4.03 -21.55
N LEU A 313 5.25 -3.79 -20.46
CA LEU A 313 6.31 -2.77 -20.46
C LEU A 313 7.30 -3.00 -21.59
N TYR A 314 7.74 -4.24 -21.77
CA TYR A 314 8.70 -4.58 -22.82
C TYR A 314 8.09 -4.42 -24.23
N LEU A 315 6.94 -5.04 -24.47
CA LEU A 315 6.29 -5.05 -25.81
C LEU A 315 5.81 -3.66 -26.24
N ILE A 316 5.18 -2.91 -25.32
CA ILE A 316 4.65 -1.58 -25.66
C ILE A 316 5.81 -0.58 -25.83
N ASN A 317 6.90 -0.74 -25.05
CA ASN A 317 8.08 0.09 -25.24
C ASN A 317 8.78 -0.14 -26.58
N LEU A 318 8.70 -1.35 -27.14
CA LEU A 318 9.18 -1.63 -28.50
C LEU A 318 8.34 -0.93 -29.57
N LEU A 319 7.02 -0.85 -29.38
CA LEU A 319 6.10 -0.23 -30.34
C LEU A 319 6.06 1.30 -30.20
N PHE A 320 6.08 1.79 -28.99
CA PHE A 320 6.01 3.22 -28.64
C PHE A 320 7.09 3.54 -27.59
N PRO A 321 8.33 3.81 -28.03
CA PRO A 321 9.44 4.09 -27.13
C PRO A 321 9.11 5.20 -26.14
N LEU A 322 9.50 5.02 -24.88
CA LEU A 322 9.29 5.90 -23.74
C LEU A 322 7.82 6.07 -23.30
N TYR A 323 6.94 6.55 -24.19
CA TYR A 323 5.54 6.84 -23.81
C TYR A 323 4.71 5.57 -23.62
N GLY A 324 5.09 4.49 -24.28
CA GLY A 324 4.47 3.17 -24.11
C GLY A 324 4.53 2.66 -22.66
N LEU A 325 5.55 3.04 -21.92
CA LEU A 325 5.75 2.62 -20.52
C LEU A 325 4.56 2.98 -19.60
N SER A 326 3.93 4.13 -19.84
CA SER A 326 2.77 4.56 -19.05
C SER A 326 1.47 3.80 -19.37
N TYR A 327 1.39 3.16 -20.55
CA TYR A 327 0.22 2.39 -20.97
C TYR A 327 0.30 0.91 -20.57
N ALA A 328 1.48 0.41 -20.18
CA ALA A 328 1.64 -0.98 -19.77
C ALA A 328 0.76 -1.32 -18.55
N GLN A 329 0.65 -0.41 -17.61
CA GLN A 329 -0.25 -0.55 -16.48
C GLN A 329 -1.71 -0.63 -16.92
N LEU A 330 -2.15 0.21 -17.87
CA LEU A 330 -3.51 0.19 -18.39
C LEU A 330 -3.88 -1.19 -18.97
N VAL A 331 -2.98 -1.79 -19.75
CA VAL A 331 -3.20 -3.12 -20.36
C VAL A 331 -3.34 -4.19 -19.27
N ALA A 332 -2.47 -4.17 -18.27
CA ALA A 332 -2.55 -5.08 -17.14
C ALA A 332 -3.86 -4.94 -16.36
N GLU A 333 -4.26 -3.71 -16.03
CA GLU A 333 -5.48 -3.44 -15.26
C GLU A 333 -6.76 -3.77 -16.04
N LEU A 334 -6.78 -3.58 -17.35
CA LEU A 334 -7.90 -4.00 -18.21
C LEU A 334 -8.12 -5.52 -18.14
N VAL A 335 -7.06 -6.29 -18.36
CA VAL A 335 -7.15 -7.76 -18.30
C VAL A 335 -7.56 -8.24 -16.91
N LEU A 336 -6.96 -7.65 -15.88
CA LEU A 336 -7.26 -7.99 -14.49
C LEU A 336 -8.68 -7.63 -14.07
N SER A 337 -9.19 -6.48 -14.51
CA SER A 337 -10.57 -6.08 -14.20
C SER A 337 -11.58 -7.11 -14.73
N ILE A 338 -11.35 -7.63 -15.93
CA ILE A 338 -12.18 -8.70 -16.52
C ILE A 338 -12.05 -9.99 -15.69
N ALA A 339 -10.82 -10.39 -15.34
CA ALA A 339 -10.57 -11.57 -14.52
C ALA A 339 -11.21 -11.42 -13.12
N SER A 340 -11.13 -10.22 -12.52
CA SER A 340 -11.74 -9.89 -11.24
C SER A 340 -13.26 -10.05 -11.26
N VAL A 341 -13.93 -9.52 -12.28
CA VAL A 341 -15.39 -9.66 -12.46
C VAL A 341 -15.78 -11.14 -12.58
N ILE A 342 -15.05 -11.91 -13.40
CA ILE A 342 -15.31 -13.35 -13.58
C ILE A 342 -15.15 -14.11 -12.26
N MET A 343 -14.07 -13.84 -11.53
CA MET A 343 -13.80 -14.52 -10.25
C MET A 343 -14.83 -14.16 -9.18
N LEU A 344 -15.17 -12.87 -9.03
CA LEU A 344 -16.22 -12.43 -8.10
C LEU A 344 -17.57 -13.05 -8.45
N ALA A 345 -17.92 -13.12 -9.73
CA ALA A 345 -19.15 -13.77 -10.17
C ALA A 345 -19.16 -15.28 -9.86
N ARG A 346 -18.02 -15.99 -9.97
CA ARG A 346 -17.89 -17.39 -9.56
C ARG A 346 -18.07 -17.57 -8.06
N ILE A 347 -17.45 -16.71 -7.25
CA ILE A 347 -17.62 -16.74 -5.80
C ILE A 347 -19.10 -16.55 -5.44
N PHE A 348 -19.78 -15.55 -6.02
CA PHE A 348 -21.19 -15.31 -5.75
C PHE A 348 -22.09 -16.48 -6.17
N ARG A 349 -21.82 -17.13 -7.31
CA ARG A 349 -22.58 -18.32 -7.73
C ARG A 349 -22.37 -19.50 -6.79
N ARG A 350 -21.14 -19.68 -6.28
CA ARG A 350 -20.85 -20.74 -5.31
C ARG A 350 -21.64 -20.51 -4.01
N MET A 351 -21.61 -19.30 -3.48
CA MET A 351 -22.34 -18.92 -2.27
C MET A 351 -23.85 -19.13 -2.41
N GLN A 352 -24.43 -18.75 -3.57
CA GLN A 352 -25.85 -19.00 -3.85
C GLN A 352 -26.25 -20.48 -3.87
N ARG A 353 -25.33 -21.36 -4.32
CA ARG A 353 -25.56 -22.81 -4.27
C ARG A 353 -25.48 -23.37 -2.86
N GLU A 354 -24.61 -22.82 -2.04
CA GLU A 354 -24.48 -23.19 -0.62
C GLU A 354 -25.73 -22.73 0.16
N ASP A 355 -26.26 -21.54 -0.09
CA ASP A 355 -27.50 -21.03 0.50
C ASP A 355 -28.73 -21.87 0.07
N GLY A 356 -28.84 -22.25 -1.20
CA GLY A 356 -29.93 -23.07 -1.72
C GLY A 356 -29.87 -24.55 -1.32
N ALA A 357 -28.72 -25.03 -0.85
CA ALA A 357 -28.55 -26.38 -0.32
C ALA A 357 -28.84 -26.46 1.19
N SER A 358 -28.89 -25.33 1.88
CA SER A 358 -29.19 -25.23 3.32
C SER A 358 -30.62 -24.82 3.64
N SER A 359 -31.41 -24.47 2.61
CA SER A 359 -32.88 -24.24 2.67
C SER A 359 -33.66 -25.48 2.25
#